data_e6ebbc29da950125f6899ff24826b297
#
_entry.id   e6ebbc29da950125f6899ff24826b297
#
_cell.length_a   1.000
_cell.length_b   1.000
_cell.length_c   1.000
_cell.angle_alpha   90.00
_cell.angle_beta   90.00
_cell.angle_gamma   90.00
#
_symmetry.space_group_name_H-M   'P 1'
#
loop_
_entity.id
_entity.type
_entity.pdbx_description
1 polymer ?
#
loop_
_entity_poly.entity_id
_entity_poly.type
_entity_poly.pdbx_seq_one_letter_code
_entity_poly.pdbx_strand_id
1 'polypeptide(L)'
;MITKRFIKNQTNFLIKNSRYFSNFKSNLEKSIAERQKHGIEPEILNIQEVSELINELKNPCEDESVFLLNQFKNRILPGVDETSKLKANFLLDIAEDRTYSPLIDNIDAINILGTMQGGYSIEGLVKLLTNKNAIFAAESLKKNILIFDYYYSIENLYKKGNPFAKELLESWANAEWFTNRDPLPDKITVNCFKVNGEINTDDLSPAPDAWSRPDIPLHAQCILKNPRPGIEPDLPHEIGPIETINWLKQKGHPIAFVGDVVGTGSSRKSATNSILWHFGKQIPYVPNKKFGGFCIGNKIAPIFFNTMEDSGALAIEMPVEELKMGQLIDIYPYQGLTKYHNSEKLISKWKLKSPVLLDSVRAGGRINLIIGKSLTKKAQDTLKLSFPQVFIERKISNKNKEDYTLAQKIVGKACNKKGVLPGDYCEPTVTSVGSQDTTGPMTRDELKDLACLGFSADLVMQSFCHTAAYPKPVDVITHNTLPEFISNRGGISLKPGDGIIHSWLNRMLLPDTLGTGGDSHTRFPIGISFPAGSGLVAFAAATGVMPLEMPESVLVRFTGEIQPGITLRDLVHAIPYYAKKQGLLT
;
A
#
# COMPACT_ATOMS: atom_id res chain seq x y z
N MET A 1 35.35 -43.97 -34.68
CA MET A 1 35.30 -42.51 -34.91
C MET A 1 33.99 -41.86 -34.39
N ILE A 2 32.93 -42.59 -34.24
CA ILE A 2 31.59 -42.07 -33.79
C ILE A 2 31.58 -41.77 -32.28
N THR A 3 32.22 -42.59 -31.46
CA THR A 3 32.22 -42.45 -30.00
C THR A 3 32.99 -41.21 -29.49
N LYS A 4 34.04 -40.78 -30.16
CA LYS A 4 34.81 -39.58 -29.79
C LYS A 4 34.06 -38.27 -30.12
N ARG A 5 33.14 -38.30 -31.09
CA ARG A 5 32.32 -37.13 -31.47
C ARG A 5 31.15 -36.90 -30.49
N PHE A 6 30.60 -37.98 -29.92
CA PHE A 6 29.52 -37.91 -28.93
C PHE A 6 30.02 -37.38 -27.58
N ILE A 7 31.17 -37.83 -27.11
CA ILE A 7 31.79 -37.35 -25.86
C ILE A 7 32.22 -35.89 -25.99
N LYS A 8 32.76 -35.47 -27.15
CA LYS A 8 33.15 -34.07 -27.37
C LYS A 8 31.93 -33.12 -27.47
N ASN A 9 30.78 -33.59 -27.96
CA ASN A 9 29.55 -32.81 -27.98
C ASN A 9 28.88 -32.72 -26.60
N GLN A 10 28.92 -33.79 -25.80
CA GLN A 10 28.42 -33.72 -24.42
C GLN A 10 29.33 -32.84 -23.54
N THR A 11 30.65 -32.94 -23.67
CA THR A 11 31.59 -32.09 -22.93
C THR A 11 31.47 -30.62 -23.35
N ASN A 12 31.28 -30.33 -24.64
CA ASN A 12 31.03 -28.96 -25.11
C ASN A 12 29.64 -28.43 -24.71
N PHE A 13 28.63 -29.29 -24.59
CA PHE A 13 27.30 -28.91 -24.07
C PHE A 13 27.37 -28.64 -22.57
N LEU A 14 28.06 -29.46 -21.80
CA LEU A 14 28.28 -29.26 -20.35
C LEU A 14 29.18 -28.04 -20.09
N ILE A 15 30.22 -27.80 -20.88
CA ILE A 15 31.11 -26.63 -20.76
C ILE A 15 30.36 -25.33 -21.18
N LYS A 16 29.51 -25.38 -22.22
CA LYS A 16 28.65 -24.23 -22.57
C LYS A 16 27.64 -23.94 -21.48
N ASN A 17 26.97 -24.95 -20.95
CA ASN A 17 26.01 -24.76 -19.87
C ASN A 17 26.72 -24.29 -18.59
N SER A 18 27.87 -24.87 -18.19
CA SER A 18 28.61 -24.41 -17.01
C SER A 18 29.11 -22.97 -17.12
N ARG A 19 29.47 -22.49 -18.33
CA ARG A 19 29.83 -21.08 -18.56
C ARG A 19 28.61 -20.13 -18.55
N TYR A 20 27.42 -20.59 -18.94
CA TYR A 20 26.21 -19.82 -18.83
C TYR A 20 25.74 -19.70 -17.36
N PHE A 21 25.82 -20.80 -16.61
CA PHE A 21 25.43 -20.85 -15.18
C PHE A 21 26.31 -19.95 -14.30
N SER A 22 27.63 -19.94 -14.50
CA SER A 22 28.51 -19.02 -13.75
C SER A 22 28.30 -17.53 -14.05
N ASN A 23 27.62 -17.18 -15.15
CA ASN A 23 27.36 -15.79 -15.50
C ASN A 23 26.14 -15.20 -14.76
N PHE A 24 25.03 -15.95 -14.55
CA PHE A 24 23.82 -15.43 -13.89
C PHE A 24 24.12 -14.99 -12.46
N LYS A 25 24.65 -15.94 -11.63
CA LYS A 25 25.00 -15.64 -10.23
C LYS A 25 26.02 -14.49 -10.13
N SER A 26 27.10 -14.57 -10.90
CA SER A 26 28.15 -13.54 -10.89
C SER A 26 27.62 -12.15 -11.29
N ASN A 27 26.72 -12.06 -12.26
CA ASN A 27 26.10 -10.78 -12.66
C ASN A 27 25.19 -10.25 -11.56
N LEU A 28 24.40 -11.13 -10.96
CA LEU A 28 23.50 -10.77 -9.87
C LEU A 28 24.27 -10.33 -8.63
N GLU A 29 25.33 -11.03 -8.24
CA GLU A 29 26.20 -10.66 -7.12
C GLU A 29 26.92 -9.32 -7.36
N LYS A 30 27.36 -9.03 -8.59
CA LYS A 30 27.93 -7.71 -8.96
C LYS A 30 26.91 -6.58 -8.79
N SER A 31 25.70 -6.76 -9.30
CA SER A 31 24.61 -5.78 -9.16
C SER A 31 24.26 -5.54 -7.68
N ILE A 32 24.17 -6.61 -6.89
CA ILE A 32 23.95 -6.53 -5.44
C ILE A 32 25.07 -5.74 -4.76
N ALA A 33 26.33 -6.11 -5.02
CA ALA A 33 27.50 -5.48 -4.41
C ALA A 33 27.63 -4.00 -4.77
N GLU A 34 27.26 -3.61 -5.99
CA GLU A 34 27.29 -2.23 -6.44
C GLU A 34 26.30 -1.38 -5.65
N ARG A 35 25.06 -1.82 -5.50
CA ARG A 35 24.06 -1.11 -4.71
C ARG A 35 24.40 -1.07 -3.22
N GLN A 36 24.91 -2.18 -2.68
CA GLN A 36 25.32 -2.24 -1.27
C GLN A 36 26.47 -1.27 -0.93
N LYS A 37 27.38 -0.95 -1.87
CA LYS A 37 28.40 0.09 -1.67
C LYS A 37 27.80 1.46 -1.34
N HIS A 38 26.59 1.71 -1.81
CA HIS A 38 25.84 2.95 -1.55
C HIS A 38 24.81 2.80 -0.42
N GLY A 39 24.81 1.69 0.33
CA GLY A 39 23.85 1.42 1.39
C GLY A 39 22.42 1.23 0.90
N ILE A 40 22.25 0.83 -0.37
CA ILE A 40 20.95 0.65 -1.03
C ILE A 40 20.67 -0.84 -1.18
N GLU A 41 19.45 -1.26 -0.84
CA GLU A 41 19.02 -2.65 -1.04
C GLU A 41 19.01 -3.04 -2.53
N PRO A 42 19.28 -4.33 -2.85
CA PRO A 42 19.24 -4.82 -4.22
C PRO A 42 17.90 -4.57 -4.90
N GLU A 43 17.93 -4.37 -6.22
CA GLU A 43 16.70 -4.25 -7.00
C GLU A 43 15.89 -5.54 -7.00
N ILE A 44 14.58 -5.42 -7.20
CA ILE A 44 13.71 -6.57 -7.48
C ILE A 44 14.12 -7.22 -8.79
N LEU A 45 13.94 -8.53 -8.90
CA LEU A 45 14.28 -9.26 -10.11
C LEU A 45 13.29 -8.95 -11.23
N ASN A 46 13.82 -8.74 -12.44
CA ASN A 46 13.02 -8.56 -13.64
C ASN A 46 12.59 -9.92 -14.24
N ILE A 47 11.75 -9.90 -15.28
CA ILE A 47 11.20 -11.11 -15.92
C ILE A 47 12.29 -12.05 -16.42
N GLN A 48 13.34 -11.52 -17.05
CA GLN A 48 14.42 -12.32 -17.59
C GLN A 48 15.19 -12.99 -16.44
N GLU A 49 15.56 -12.23 -15.41
CA GLU A 49 16.26 -12.74 -14.23
C GLU A 49 15.44 -13.82 -13.49
N VAL A 50 14.12 -13.64 -13.36
CA VAL A 50 13.23 -14.65 -12.75
C VAL A 50 13.17 -15.90 -13.63
N SER A 51 13.12 -15.77 -14.95
CA SER A 51 13.13 -16.92 -15.88
C SER A 51 14.44 -17.70 -15.80
N GLU A 52 15.57 -17.01 -15.74
CA GLU A 52 16.89 -17.61 -15.57
C GLU A 52 16.98 -18.30 -14.19
N LEU A 53 16.56 -17.63 -13.12
CA LEU A 53 16.52 -18.20 -11.76
C LEU A 53 15.69 -19.48 -11.67
N ILE A 54 14.52 -19.53 -12.32
CA ILE A 54 13.69 -20.74 -12.38
C ILE A 54 14.42 -21.89 -13.09
N ASN A 55 15.19 -21.61 -14.13
CA ASN A 55 15.99 -22.63 -14.81
C ASN A 55 17.13 -23.15 -13.91
N GLU A 56 17.80 -22.27 -13.15
CA GLU A 56 18.79 -22.65 -12.16
C GLU A 56 18.18 -23.51 -11.03
N LEU A 57 16.99 -23.18 -10.54
CA LEU A 57 16.29 -23.95 -9.51
C LEU A 57 15.90 -25.37 -9.96
N LYS A 58 15.78 -25.62 -11.26
CA LYS A 58 15.54 -26.97 -11.79
C LYS A 58 16.80 -27.85 -11.80
N ASN A 59 17.95 -27.23 -11.96
CA ASN A 59 19.25 -27.91 -12.04
C ASN A 59 20.36 -27.11 -11.30
N PRO A 60 20.24 -26.94 -9.97
CA PRO A 60 21.12 -26.08 -9.21
C PRO A 60 22.52 -26.70 -9.06
N CYS A 61 23.55 -25.84 -9.02
CA CYS A 61 24.84 -26.23 -8.48
C CYS A 61 24.74 -26.33 -6.95
N GLU A 62 25.39 -27.32 -6.35
CA GLU A 62 25.26 -27.62 -4.92
C GLU A 62 25.60 -26.41 -4.02
N ASP A 63 26.70 -25.71 -4.36
CA ASP A 63 27.20 -24.52 -3.63
C ASP A 63 26.32 -23.26 -3.79
N GLU A 64 25.30 -23.28 -4.66
CA GLU A 64 24.46 -22.11 -4.97
C GLU A 64 23.03 -22.19 -4.41
N SER A 65 22.65 -23.35 -3.90
CA SER A 65 21.28 -23.68 -3.48
C SER A 65 20.66 -22.66 -2.51
N VAL A 66 21.39 -22.26 -1.48
CA VAL A 66 20.93 -21.28 -0.47
C VAL A 66 20.75 -19.89 -1.10
N PHE A 67 21.68 -19.48 -1.95
CA PHE A 67 21.60 -18.20 -2.65
C PHE A 67 20.40 -18.16 -3.59
N LEU A 68 20.20 -19.16 -4.43
CA LEU A 68 19.09 -19.24 -5.39
C LEU A 68 17.73 -19.22 -4.69
N LEU A 69 17.56 -20.03 -3.63
CA LEU A 69 16.33 -20.02 -2.83
C LEU A 69 16.05 -18.67 -2.17
N ASN A 70 17.10 -18.01 -1.67
CA ASN A 70 16.93 -16.69 -1.07
C ASN A 70 16.48 -15.65 -2.09
N GLN A 71 17.11 -15.62 -3.29
CA GLN A 71 16.68 -14.73 -4.37
C GLN A 71 15.22 -15.01 -4.78
N PHE A 72 14.86 -16.28 -4.95
CA PHE A 72 13.51 -16.68 -5.35
C PHE A 72 12.43 -16.33 -4.33
N LYS A 73 12.72 -16.50 -3.04
CA LYS A 73 11.77 -16.17 -1.96
C LYS A 73 11.62 -14.68 -1.76
N ASN A 74 12.71 -13.91 -1.79
CA ASN A 74 12.77 -12.57 -1.21
C ASN A 74 12.98 -11.42 -2.21
N ARG A 75 13.22 -11.69 -3.51
CA ARG A 75 13.49 -10.63 -4.50
C ARG A 75 12.52 -10.59 -5.68
N ILE A 76 11.44 -11.37 -5.61
CA ILE A 76 10.36 -11.36 -6.60
C ILE A 76 9.14 -10.73 -5.95
N LEU A 77 8.55 -9.72 -6.62
CA LEU A 77 7.33 -9.07 -6.13
C LEU A 77 6.19 -10.09 -5.99
N PRO A 78 5.39 -10.02 -4.93
CA PRO A 78 4.16 -10.81 -4.83
C PRO A 78 3.01 -10.18 -5.65
N GLY A 79 1.83 -10.79 -5.60
CA GLY A 79 0.58 -10.24 -6.14
C GLY A 79 0.39 -10.50 -7.64
N VAL A 80 0.26 -9.44 -8.44
CA VAL A 80 -0.12 -9.51 -9.87
C VAL A 80 0.92 -8.90 -10.81
N ASP A 81 2.16 -8.91 -10.42
CA ASP A 81 3.27 -8.58 -11.31
C ASP A 81 3.56 -9.75 -12.27
N GLU A 82 4.14 -9.49 -13.44
CA GLU A 82 4.48 -10.55 -14.39
C GLU A 82 5.51 -11.53 -13.84
N THR A 83 6.44 -11.05 -13.03
CA THR A 83 7.43 -11.87 -12.33
C THR A 83 6.76 -12.78 -11.29
N SER A 84 5.74 -12.28 -10.60
CA SER A 84 4.95 -13.08 -9.66
C SER A 84 4.14 -14.16 -10.38
N LYS A 85 3.68 -13.92 -11.61
CA LYS A 85 3.00 -14.92 -12.43
C LYS A 85 3.93 -16.09 -12.77
N LEU A 86 5.17 -15.78 -13.17
CA LEU A 86 6.18 -16.82 -13.44
C LEU A 86 6.47 -17.65 -12.18
N LYS A 87 6.65 -16.97 -11.03
CA LYS A 87 6.90 -17.63 -9.74
C LYS A 87 5.71 -18.53 -9.34
N ALA A 88 4.47 -18.02 -9.43
CA ALA A 88 3.28 -18.78 -9.08
C ALA A 88 3.09 -20.01 -9.97
N ASN A 89 3.27 -19.87 -11.28
CA ASN A 89 3.16 -20.99 -12.22
C ASN A 89 4.21 -22.09 -11.94
N PHE A 90 5.46 -21.71 -11.73
CA PHE A 90 6.53 -22.66 -11.41
C PHE A 90 6.25 -23.42 -10.11
N LEU A 91 5.82 -22.74 -9.06
CA LEU A 91 5.44 -23.35 -7.78
C LEU A 91 4.22 -24.26 -7.91
N LEU A 92 3.22 -23.86 -8.69
CA LEU A 92 2.04 -24.69 -8.94
C LEU A 92 2.39 -25.95 -9.73
N ASP A 93 3.28 -25.83 -10.73
CA ASP A 93 3.77 -26.97 -11.49
C ASP A 93 4.52 -27.98 -10.59
N ILE A 94 5.31 -27.52 -9.62
CA ILE A 94 5.93 -28.40 -8.59
C ILE A 94 4.84 -29.03 -7.71
N ALA A 95 3.92 -28.23 -7.18
CA ALA A 95 2.86 -28.72 -6.28
C ALA A 95 1.95 -29.79 -6.91
N GLU A 96 1.80 -29.77 -8.23
CA GLU A 96 1.01 -30.73 -9.03
C GLU A 96 1.87 -31.82 -9.72
N ASP A 97 3.15 -31.95 -9.36
CA ASP A 97 4.08 -32.94 -9.94
C ASP A 97 4.32 -32.80 -11.46
N ARG A 98 4.07 -31.60 -12.03
CA ARG A 98 4.30 -31.32 -13.46
C ARG A 98 5.75 -30.92 -13.77
N THR A 99 6.48 -30.45 -12.77
CA THR A 99 7.91 -30.14 -12.87
C THR A 99 8.61 -30.49 -11.57
N TYR A 100 9.93 -30.53 -11.60
CA TYR A 100 10.77 -30.91 -10.47
C TYR A 100 11.82 -29.85 -10.18
N SER A 101 12.11 -29.65 -8.90
CA SER A 101 13.28 -28.93 -8.40
C SER A 101 13.85 -29.71 -7.21
N PRO A 102 15.17 -29.95 -7.15
CA PRO A 102 15.74 -30.61 -5.98
C PRO A 102 15.75 -29.75 -4.73
N LEU A 103 15.43 -28.45 -4.84
CA LEU A 103 15.46 -27.47 -3.75
C LEU A 103 14.08 -27.13 -3.18
N ILE A 104 13.01 -27.49 -3.87
CA ILE A 104 11.63 -27.13 -3.51
C ILE A 104 10.77 -28.37 -3.72
N ASP A 105 10.27 -28.96 -2.64
CA ASP A 105 9.29 -30.03 -2.72
C ASP A 105 7.84 -29.49 -2.88
N ASN A 106 6.87 -30.39 -3.01
CA ASN A 106 5.46 -30.01 -3.20
C ASN A 106 4.91 -29.19 -2.03
N ILE A 107 5.30 -29.50 -0.80
CA ILE A 107 4.84 -28.79 0.41
C ILE A 107 5.51 -27.42 0.48
N ASP A 108 6.83 -27.35 0.22
CA ASP A 108 7.55 -26.09 0.14
C ASP A 108 6.95 -25.16 -0.93
N ALA A 109 6.61 -25.71 -2.10
CA ALA A 109 5.99 -24.95 -3.18
C ALA A 109 4.66 -24.32 -2.74
N ILE A 110 3.80 -25.10 -2.07
CA ILE A 110 2.51 -24.61 -1.55
C ILE A 110 2.72 -23.56 -0.46
N ASN A 111 3.67 -23.76 0.45
CA ASN A 111 4.00 -22.80 1.49
C ASN A 111 4.52 -21.47 0.89
N ILE A 112 5.38 -21.53 -0.14
CA ILE A 112 5.87 -20.32 -0.82
C ILE A 112 4.71 -19.62 -1.57
N LEU A 113 3.80 -20.36 -2.23
CA LEU A 113 2.58 -19.78 -2.82
C LEU A 113 1.77 -19.01 -1.78
N GLY A 114 1.65 -19.54 -0.55
CA GLY A 114 0.98 -18.88 0.57
C GLY A 114 1.61 -17.53 0.99
N THR A 115 2.90 -17.32 0.70
CA THR A 115 3.59 -16.04 1.02
C THR A 115 3.39 -14.96 -0.03
N MET A 116 2.79 -15.26 -1.18
CA MET A 116 2.68 -14.34 -2.32
C MET A 116 1.56 -13.29 -2.19
N GLN A 117 0.84 -13.25 -1.09
CA GLN A 117 -0.12 -12.21 -0.74
C GLN A 117 -1.22 -11.96 -1.78
N GLY A 118 -1.79 -13.02 -2.34
CA GLY A 118 -2.91 -12.89 -3.27
C GLY A 118 -2.54 -13.02 -4.75
N GLY A 119 -3.42 -12.57 -5.63
CA GLY A 119 -3.21 -12.59 -7.08
C GLY A 119 -3.07 -13.98 -7.67
N TYR A 120 -2.03 -14.19 -8.48
CA TYR A 120 -1.81 -15.45 -9.22
C TYR A 120 -1.64 -16.69 -8.34
N SER A 121 -1.24 -16.53 -7.06
CA SER A 121 -1.11 -17.66 -6.15
C SER A 121 -2.45 -18.22 -5.68
N ILE A 122 -3.49 -17.38 -5.58
CA ILE A 122 -4.79 -17.77 -5.01
C ILE A 122 -5.49 -18.78 -5.90
N GLU A 123 -5.51 -18.57 -7.22
CA GLU A 123 -6.13 -19.54 -8.14
C GLU A 123 -5.53 -20.93 -7.98
N GLY A 124 -4.20 -21.02 -7.94
CA GLY A 124 -3.48 -22.28 -7.73
C GLY A 124 -3.83 -22.94 -6.42
N LEU A 125 -3.78 -22.17 -5.31
CA LEU A 125 -4.10 -22.69 -3.98
C LEU A 125 -5.55 -23.17 -3.87
N VAL A 126 -6.52 -22.48 -4.49
CA VAL A 126 -7.93 -22.89 -4.51
C VAL A 126 -8.10 -24.20 -5.30
N LYS A 127 -7.42 -24.38 -6.43
CA LYS A 127 -7.40 -25.65 -7.19
C LYS A 127 -6.87 -26.80 -6.34
N LEU A 128 -5.83 -26.55 -5.55
CA LEU A 128 -5.22 -27.56 -4.68
C LEU A 128 -6.13 -28.02 -3.51
N LEU A 129 -7.20 -27.30 -3.16
CA LEU A 129 -8.16 -27.74 -2.13
C LEU A 129 -8.91 -29.05 -2.47
N THR A 130 -8.80 -29.55 -3.69
CA THR A 130 -9.44 -30.80 -4.14
C THR A 130 -8.47 -31.93 -4.41
N ASN A 131 -7.18 -31.76 -4.09
CA ASN A 131 -6.16 -32.77 -4.34
C ASN A 131 -5.50 -33.31 -3.06
N LYS A 132 -4.48 -34.15 -3.20
CA LYS A 132 -3.74 -34.79 -2.07
C LYS A 132 -3.09 -33.80 -1.10
N ASN A 133 -2.81 -32.58 -1.54
CA ASN A 133 -2.12 -31.53 -0.78
C ASN A 133 -3.09 -30.48 -0.22
N ALA A 134 -4.40 -30.77 -0.18
CA ALA A 134 -5.44 -29.83 0.19
C ALA A 134 -5.27 -29.20 1.58
N ILE A 135 -4.75 -29.94 2.54
CA ILE A 135 -4.48 -29.43 3.90
C ILE A 135 -3.46 -28.28 3.88
N PHE A 136 -2.35 -28.41 3.14
CA PHE A 136 -1.33 -27.37 3.05
C PHE A 136 -1.82 -26.15 2.26
N ALA A 137 -2.66 -26.36 1.24
CA ALA A 137 -3.30 -25.29 0.49
C ALA A 137 -4.27 -24.50 1.38
N ALA A 138 -5.07 -25.17 2.22
CA ALA A 138 -5.96 -24.51 3.16
C ALA A 138 -5.17 -23.67 4.18
N GLU A 139 -4.12 -24.22 4.79
CA GLU A 139 -3.25 -23.49 5.72
C GLU A 139 -2.57 -22.27 5.08
N SER A 140 -2.20 -22.36 3.81
CA SER A 140 -1.65 -21.25 3.05
C SER A 140 -2.70 -20.18 2.74
N LEU A 141 -3.94 -20.56 2.43
CA LEU A 141 -5.05 -19.66 2.17
C LEU A 141 -5.53 -18.93 3.43
N LYS A 142 -5.52 -19.57 4.61
CA LYS A 142 -5.90 -18.95 5.90
C LYS A 142 -5.14 -17.66 6.19
N LYS A 143 -3.89 -17.55 5.72
CA LYS A 143 -3.00 -16.40 5.92
C LYS A 143 -3.26 -15.26 4.94
N ASN A 144 -4.05 -15.48 3.90
CA ASN A 144 -4.33 -14.52 2.83
C ASN A 144 -5.69 -13.86 3.04
N ILE A 145 -5.74 -12.55 2.87
CA ILE A 145 -6.98 -11.76 2.88
C ILE A 145 -7.39 -11.25 1.50
N LEU A 146 -6.46 -11.21 0.53
CA LEU A 146 -6.69 -10.73 -0.83
C LEU A 146 -7.26 -11.85 -1.72
N ILE A 147 -8.44 -12.36 -1.33
CA ILE A 147 -9.10 -13.51 -1.94
C ILE A 147 -10.05 -13.08 -3.08
N PHE A 148 -10.69 -11.90 -2.96
CA PHE A 148 -11.62 -11.32 -3.92
C PHE A 148 -12.63 -12.33 -4.50
N ASP A 149 -12.74 -12.45 -5.82
CA ASP A 149 -13.72 -13.32 -6.48
C ASP A 149 -13.50 -14.81 -6.25
N TYR A 150 -12.28 -15.22 -5.91
CA TYR A 150 -12.01 -16.63 -5.55
C TYR A 150 -12.75 -17.08 -4.28
N TYR A 151 -13.27 -16.14 -3.48
CA TYR A 151 -14.17 -16.43 -2.37
C TYR A 151 -15.36 -17.28 -2.80
N TYR A 152 -15.99 -16.94 -3.93
CA TYR A 152 -17.15 -17.68 -4.44
C TYR A 152 -16.80 -19.10 -4.90
N SER A 153 -15.59 -19.32 -5.38
CA SER A 153 -15.09 -20.66 -5.71
C SER A 153 -14.95 -21.53 -4.45
N ILE A 154 -14.44 -20.94 -3.36
CA ILE A 154 -14.30 -21.60 -2.06
C ILE A 154 -15.68 -21.87 -1.43
N GLU A 155 -16.58 -20.90 -1.48
CA GLU A 155 -17.97 -21.06 -1.04
C GLU A 155 -18.68 -22.21 -1.78
N ASN A 156 -18.45 -22.34 -3.10
CA ASN A 156 -19.00 -23.43 -3.90
C ASN A 156 -18.41 -24.81 -3.50
N LEU A 157 -17.10 -24.87 -3.21
CA LEU A 157 -16.46 -26.07 -2.67
C LEU A 157 -17.07 -26.47 -1.32
N TYR A 158 -17.30 -25.51 -0.43
CA TYR A 158 -17.98 -25.71 0.84
C TYR A 158 -19.39 -26.28 0.65
N LYS A 159 -20.21 -25.69 -0.24
CA LYS A 159 -21.55 -26.17 -0.57
C LYS A 159 -21.56 -27.59 -1.14
N LYS A 160 -20.46 -28.01 -1.77
CA LYS A 160 -20.24 -29.39 -2.25
C LYS A 160 -19.67 -30.33 -1.18
N GLY A 161 -19.53 -29.89 0.07
CA GLY A 161 -19.08 -30.70 1.19
C GLY A 161 -17.57 -30.86 1.33
N ASN A 162 -16.75 -29.98 0.69
CA ASN A 162 -15.31 -30.01 0.85
C ASN A 162 -14.91 -29.59 2.28
N PRO A 163 -14.22 -30.45 3.06
CA PRO A 163 -13.90 -30.19 4.46
C PRO A 163 -12.88 -29.06 4.62
N PHE A 164 -11.92 -28.92 3.72
CA PHE A 164 -10.89 -27.88 3.76
C PHE A 164 -11.45 -26.50 3.44
N ALA A 165 -12.43 -26.42 2.53
CA ALA A 165 -13.15 -25.18 2.27
C ALA A 165 -13.99 -24.75 3.50
N LYS A 166 -14.58 -25.70 4.23
CA LYS A 166 -15.28 -25.42 5.50
C LYS A 166 -14.32 -24.86 6.55
N GLU A 167 -13.22 -25.56 6.79
CA GLU A 167 -12.19 -25.14 7.75
C GLU A 167 -11.63 -23.75 7.43
N LEU A 168 -11.41 -23.45 6.16
CA LEU A 168 -10.96 -22.15 5.69
C LEU A 168 -11.98 -21.04 5.98
N LEU A 169 -13.27 -21.28 5.69
CA LEU A 169 -14.33 -20.33 6.02
C LEU A 169 -14.47 -20.12 7.52
N GLU A 170 -14.34 -21.17 8.35
CA GLU A 170 -14.34 -21.06 9.80
C GLU A 170 -13.18 -20.22 10.32
N SER A 171 -11.98 -20.38 9.77
CA SER A 171 -10.80 -19.59 10.12
C SER A 171 -11.03 -18.10 9.80
N TRP A 172 -11.54 -17.78 8.62
CA TRP A 172 -11.86 -16.40 8.26
C TRP A 172 -13.00 -15.80 9.08
N ALA A 173 -14.03 -16.59 9.37
CA ALA A 173 -15.15 -16.16 10.20
C ALA A 173 -14.74 -15.84 11.65
N ASN A 174 -13.75 -16.57 12.18
CA ASN A 174 -13.11 -16.30 13.48
C ASN A 174 -12.07 -15.19 13.42
N ALA A 175 -11.84 -14.58 12.26
CA ALA A 175 -10.83 -13.54 12.03
C ALA A 175 -9.41 -13.96 12.46
N GLU A 176 -9.01 -15.22 12.24
CA GLU A 176 -7.69 -15.72 12.63
C GLU A 176 -6.56 -14.99 11.92
N TRP A 177 -6.77 -14.50 10.69
CA TRP A 177 -5.85 -13.62 9.96
C TRP A 177 -5.46 -12.37 10.76
N PHE A 178 -6.32 -11.92 11.69
CA PHE A 178 -6.13 -10.77 12.55
C PHE A 178 -5.73 -11.16 13.98
N THR A 179 -6.42 -12.13 14.59
CA THR A 179 -6.18 -12.52 15.99
C THR A 179 -4.84 -13.22 16.20
N ASN A 180 -4.30 -13.89 15.17
CA ASN A 180 -2.97 -14.50 15.18
C ASN A 180 -1.82 -13.48 15.04
N ARG A 181 -2.11 -12.19 14.84
CA ARG A 181 -1.13 -11.11 14.91
C ARG A 181 -1.06 -10.57 16.33
N ASP A 182 0.16 -10.33 16.79
CA ASP A 182 0.36 -9.73 18.11
C ASP A 182 -0.35 -8.38 18.21
N PRO A 183 -1.06 -8.09 19.31
CA PRO A 183 -1.55 -6.74 19.59
C PRO A 183 -0.38 -5.79 19.81
N LEU A 184 -0.65 -4.48 19.69
CA LEU A 184 0.34 -3.49 20.11
C LEU A 184 0.69 -3.70 21.60
N PRO A 185 1.98 -3.59 21.98
CA PRO A 185 2.37 -3.62 23.39
C PRO A 185 1.71 -2.47 24.17
N ASP A 186 1.43 -2.69 25.45
CA ASP A 186 0.91 -1.66 26.35
C ASP A 186 1.86 -0.46 26.49
N LYS A 187 3.16 -0.73 26.36
CA LYS A 187 4.24 0.25 26.40
C LYS A 187 5.20 0.02 25.23
N ILE A 188 5.51 1.08 24.49
CA ILE A 188 6.45 1.07 23.38
C ILE A 188 7.50 2.14 23.60
N THR A 189 8.77 1.73 23.75
CA THR A 189 9.89 2.66 23.82
C THR A 189 10.43 2.98 22.43
N VAL A 190 10.55 4.26 22.09
CA VAL A 190 11.06 4.71 20.80
C VAL A 190 12.14 5.77 20.93
N ASN A 191 13.06 5.82 19.95
CA ASN A 191 13.99 6.92 19.75
C ASN A 191 13.34 8.01 18.91
N CYS A 192 13.47 9.28 19.28
CA CYS A 192 12.98 10.39 18.50
C CYS A 192 13.97 10.79 17.40
N PHE A 193 13.55 10.73 16.14
CA PHE A 193 14.17 11.44 15.04
C PHE A 193 13.43 12.78 14.88
N LYS A 194 13.94 13.84 15.54
CA LYS A 194 13.24 15.13 15.64
C LYS A 194 13.61 16.06 14.50
N VAL A 195 12.60 16.57 13.82
CA VAL A 195 12.69 17.59 12.78
C VAL A 195 11.89 18.81 13.21
N ASN A 196 12.50 19.98 13.24
CA ASN A 196 11.85 21.21 13.66
C ASN A 196 11.15 21.91 12.48
N GLY A 197 10.08 22.65 12.79
CA GLY A 197 9.32 23.45 11.84
C GLY A 197 8.35 22.64 10.99
N GLU A 198 7.88 23.24 9.91
CA GLU A 198 7.03 22.57 8.93
C GLU A 198 7.84 21.61 8.07
N ILE A 199 7.34 20.38 7.93
CA ILE A 199 7.91 19.33 7.09
C ILE A 199 6.95 19.08 5.95
N ASN A 200 7.30 19.57 4.77
CA ASN A 200 6.58 19.36 3.54
C ASN A 200 6.89 17.96 2.98
N THR A 201 5.98 17.41 2.20
CA THR A 201 6.23 16.14 1.49
C THR A 201 7.41 16.21 0.52
N ASP A 202 7.78 17.38 0.03
CA ASP A 202 8.98 17.57 -0.80
C ASP A 202 10.28 17.55 0.02
N ASP A 203 10.24 17.79 1.33
CA ASP A 203 11.38 17.55 2.23
C ASP A 203 11.65 16.04 2.37
N LEU A 204 10.62 15.23 2.30
CA LEU A 204 10.66 13.77 2.50
C LEU A 204 10.79 12.98 1.19
N SER A 205 10.36 13.57 0.08
CA SER A 205 10.34 13.01 -1.28
C SER A 205 10.48 14.13 -2.30
N PRO A 206 11.69 14.65 -2.50
CA PRO A 206 11.92 15.82 -3.33
C PRO A 206 11.46 15.66 -4.78
N ALA A 207 10.81 16.69 -5.33
CA ALA A 207 10.30 16.69 -6.71
C ALA A 207 11.41 16.48 -7.78
N PRO A 208 12.62 17.03 -7.65
CA PRO A 208 13.71 16.75 -8.58
C PRO A 208 14.10 15.27 -8.66
N ASP A 209 13.88 14.51 -7.59
CA ASP A 209 14.21 13.08 -7.50
C ASP A 209 13.00 12.16 -7.78
N ALA A 210 11.90 12.70 -8.28
CA ALA A 210 10.67 11.95 -8.54
C ALA A 210 10.87 10.73 -9.46
N TRP A 211 11.90 10.74 -10.29
CA TRP A 211 12.29 9.64 -11.17
C TRP A 211 12.66 8.36 -10.41
N SER A 212 13.18 8.48 -9.18
CA SER A 212 13.59 7.36 -8.34
C SER A 212 12.47 6.80 -7.45
N ARG A 213 11.29 7.42 -7.41
CA ARG A 213 10.16 6.99 -6.55
C ARG A 213 9.72 5.53 -6.69
N PRO A 214 9.79 4.89 -7.87
CA PRO A 214 9.50 3.47 -8.00
C PRO A 214 10.50 2.56 -7.26
N ASP A 215 11.74 3.02 -7.08
CA ASP A 215 12.78 2.35 -6.31
C ASP A 215 12.83 2.96 -4.90
N ILE A 216 11.98 2.46 -4.00
CA ILE A 216 11.84 3.01 -2.64
C ILE A 216 13.18 3.07 -1.89
N PRO A 217 14.04 2.03 -1.88
CA PRO A 217 15.36 2.09 -1.23
C PRO A 217 16.25 3.23 -1.74
N LEU A 218 16.28 3.42 -3.05
CA LEU A 218 17.05 4.50 -3.68
C LEU A 218 16.45 5.86 -3.36
N HIS A 219 15.14 6.02 -3.55
CA HIS A 219 14.45 7.29 -3.32
C HIS A 219 14.54 7.75 -1.85
N ALA A 220 14.50 6.81 -0.91
CA ALA A 220 14.58 7.12 0.52
C ALA A 220 15.94 7.72 0.94
N GLN A 221 17.00 7.58 0.12
CA GLN A 221 18.27 8.27 0.38
C GLN A 221 18.15 9.80 0.28
N CYS A 222 17.14 10.31 -0.45
CA CYS A 222 16.92 11.75 -0.64
C CYS A 222 16.10 12.41 0.49
N ILE A 223 15.68 11.67 1.52
CA ILE A 223 14.91 12.22 2.64
C ILE A 223 15.69 13.34 3.34
N LEU A 224 15.10 14.53 3.48
CA LEU A 224 15.71 15.67 4.17
C LEU A 224 17.12 16.05 3.65
N LYS A 225 17.39 15.86 2.37
CA LYS A 225 18.68 16.19 1.74
C LYS A 225 18.96 17.70 1.65
N ASN A 226 17.92 18.53 1.77
CA ASN A 226 18.08 19.98 1.87
C ASN A 226 18.42 20.36 3.30
N PRO A 227 19.50 21.12 3.54
CA PRO A 227 19.92 21.52 4.90
C PRO A 227 18.80 22.21 5.67
N ARG A 228 18.63 21.82 6.93
CA ARG A 228 17.64 22.38 7.87
C ARG A 228 18.30 22.63 9.22
N PRO A 229 17.85 23.61 10.02
CA PRO A 229 18.37 23.82 11.36
C PRO A 229 18.28 22.56 12.23
N GLY A 230 19.42 22.10 12.73
CA GLY A 230 19.53 20.91 13.60
C GLY A 230 19.50 19.57 12.87
N ILE A 231 19.53 19.55 11.53
CA ILE A 231 19.65 18.34 10.71
C ILE A 231 20.69 18.58 9.63
N GLU A 232 21.78 17.81 9.69
CA GLU A 232 22.86 17.84 8.71
C GLU A 232 22.69 16.65 7.77
N PRO A 233 22.43 16.88 6.46
CA PRO A 233 22.44 15.82 5.48
C PRO A 233 23.87 15.32 5.23
N ASP A 234 24.01 14.03 4.90
CA ASP A 234 25.32 13.42 4.64
C ASP A 234 26.00 14.05 3.41
N LEU A 235 25.20 14.31 2.37
CA LEU A 235 25.63 15.05 1.18
C LEU A 235 24.52 16.05 0.78
N PRO A 236 24.69 17.35 1.06
CA PRO A 236 23.68 18.36 0.79
C PRO A 236 23.16 18.30 -0.66
N HIS A 237 21.84 18.37 -0.80
CA HIS A 237 21.11 18.29 -2.08
C HIS A 237 21.16 16.92 -2.81
N GLU A 238 21.83 15.93 -2.26
CA GLU A 238 21.94 14.57 -2.84
C GLU A 238 21.48 13.49 -1.86
N ILE A 239 22.08 13.41 -0.67
CA ILE A 239 21.82 12.40 0.34
C ILE A 239 21.39 13.09 1.65
N GLY A 240 20.33 12.58 2.26
CA GLY A 240 19.84 13.08 3.55
C GLY A 240 20.68 12.63 4.75
N PRO A 241 20.17 12.79 5.98
CA PRO A 241 20.88 12.48 7.22
C PRO A 241 20.88 10.98 7.55
N ILE A 242 21.35 10.15 6.60
CA ILE A 242 21.31 8.68 6.70
C ILE A 242 22.23 8.16 7.82
N GLU A 243 23.40 8.79 8.01
CA GLU A 243 24.31 8.44 9.11
C GLU A 243 23.66 8.68 10.48
N THR A 244 22.96 9.79 10.65
CA THR A 244 22.18 10.08 11.87
C THR A 244 21.08 9.03 12.11
N ILE A 245 20.37 8.65 11.06
CA ILE A 245 19.34 7.61 11.12
C ILE A 245 19.97 6.26 11.52
N ASN A 246 21.11 5.90 10.92
CA ASN A 246 21.81 4.66 11.23
C ASN A 246 22.36 4.65 12.67
N TRP A 247 22.88 5.78 13.14
CA TRP A 247 23.28 5.94 14.53
C TRP A 247 22.11 5.71 15.52
N LEU A 248 20.91 6.22 15.20
CA LEU A 248 19.72 5.95 16.02
C LEU A 248 19.31 4.47 15.98
N LYS A 249 19.43 3.80 14.84
CA LYS A 249 19.14 2.35 14.72
C LYS A 249 20.05 1.50 15.63
N GLN A 250 21.31 1.89 15.79
CA GLN A 250 22.27 1.19 16.65
C GLN A 250 21.91 1.24 18.15
N LYS A 251 21.02 2.15 18.57
CA LYS A 251 20.52 2.22 19.94
C LYS A 251 19.54 1.10 20.32
N GLY A 252 19.13 0.25 19.36
CA GLY A 252 18.32 -0.95 19.61
C GLY A 252 16.83 -0.70 19.90
N HIS A 253 16.33 0.53 19.73
CA HIS A 253 14.91 0.86 19.85
C HIS A 253 14.33 1.29 18.51
N PRO A 254 13.03 1.02 18.25
CA PRO A 254 12.34 1.60 17.11
C PRO A 254 12.50 3.13 17.06
N ILE A 255 12.51 3.68 15.85
CA ILE A 255 12.63 5.13 15.68
C ILE A 255 11.26 5.71 15.36
N ALA A 256 10.89 6.81 16.03
CA ALA A 256 9.74 7.62 15.70
C ALA A 256 10.17 8.84 14.89
N PHE A 257 9.54 9.08 13.75
CA PHE A 257 9.64 10.36 13.05
C PHE A 257 8.84 11.40 13.81
N VAL A 258 9.50 12.48 14.26
CA VAL A 258 8.91 13.51 15.12
C VAL A 258 9.04 14.88 14.47
N GLY A 259 7.92 15.58 14.27
CA GLY A 259 7.95 16.91 13.65
C GLY A 259 6.90 17.87 14.19
N ASP A 260 7.11 19.19 14.02
CA ASP A 260 6.14 20.17 14.51
C ASP A 260 4.87 20.15 13.65
N VAL A 261 5.01 20.31 12.32
CA VAL A 261 3.92 20.12 11.36
C VAL A 261 4.40 19.14 10.29
N VAL A 262 3.73 18.01 10.11
CA VAL A 262 4.24 16.93 9.27
C VAL A 262 3.32 16.67 8.08
N GLY A 263 3.90 16.55 6.89
CA GLY A 263 3.25 15.98 5.71
C GLY A 263 2.37 16.96 4.94
N THR A 264 2.62 18.25 5.01
CA THR A 264 2.03 19.23 4.10
C THR A 264 2.53 19.00 2.67
N GLY A 265 1.72 19.31 1.65
CA GLY A 265 2.08 19.11 0.23
C GLY A 265 1.39 17.91 -0.42
N SER A 266 1.80 17.56 -1.64
CA SER A 266 1.07 16.63 -2.52
C SER A 266 1.71 15.25 -2.68
N SER A 267 3.01 15.09 -2.51
CA SER A 267 3.76 13.84 -2.74
C SER A 267 3.65 12.84 -1.55
N ARG A 268 2.46 12.67 -1.01
CA ARG A 268 2.21 12.00 0.29
C ARG A 268 2.66 10.55 0.34
N LYS A 269 2.36 9.74 -0.69
CA LYS A 269 2.70 8.31 -0.67
C LYS A 269 4.21 8.08 -0.72
N SER A 270 4.93 8.77 -1.61
CA SER A 270 6.39 8.64 -1.69
C SER A 270 7.08 9.18 -0.44
N ALA A 271 6.58 10.27 0.14
CA ALA A 271 7.05 10.78 1.42
C ALA A 271 6.84 9.78 2.57
N THR A 272 5.66 9.13 2.62
CA THR A 272 5.40 8.04 3.56
C THR A 272 6.36 6.87 3.32
N ASN A 273 6.56 6.43 2.07
CA ASN A 273 7.50 5.36 1.75
C ASN A 273 8.93 5.68 2.22
N SER A 274 9.39 6.92 2.06
CA SER A 274 10.71 7.35 2.56
C SER A 274 10.81 7.25 4.09
N ILE A 275 9.79 7.70 4.84
CA ILE A 275 9.75 7.54 6.30
C ILE A 275 9.75 6.05 6.67
N LEU A 276 8.87 5.26 6.08
CA LEU A 276 8.74 3.84 6.41
C LEU A 276 9.99 3.04 6.03
N TRP A 277 10.67 3.42 4.94
CA TRP A 277 11.93 2.78 4.57
C TRP A 277 12.96 2.85 5.70
N HIS A 278 13.06 3.99 6.35
CA HIS A 278 14.01 4.19 7.44
C HIS A 278 13.50 3.72 8.80
N PHE A 279 12.22 3.88 9.10
CA PHE A 279 11.64 3.74 10.44
C PHE A 279 10.59 2.63 10.56
N GLY A 280 10.17 2.02 9.45
CA GLY A 280 9.22 0.91 9.42
C GLY A 280 9.86 -0.46 9.55
N LYS A 281 9.02 -1.49 9.54
CA LYS A 281 9.39 -2.91 9.59
C LYS A 281 9.33 -3.52 8.18
N GLN A 282 10.17 -4.52 7.93
CA GLN A 282 10.09 -5.29 6.70
C GLN A 282 8.78 -6.08 6.62
N ILE A 283 8.24 -6.19 5.41
CA ILE A 283 7.14 -7.09 5.12
C ILE A 283 7.75 -8.42 4.65
N PRO A 284 7.54 -9.53 5.36
CA PRO A 284 8.10 -10.80 4.97
C PRO A 284 7.76 -11.16 3.52
N TYR A 285 8.76 -11.54 2.74
CA TYR A 285 8.65 -11.92 1.32
C TYR A 285 8.19 -10.82 0.36
N VAL A 286 8.16 -9.56 0.81
CA VAL A 286 7.89 -8.40 -0.04
C VAL A 286 9.16 -7.55 -0.13
N PRO A 287 9.87 -7.59 -1.25
CA PRO A 287 11.11 -6.82 -1.41
C PRO A 287 10.84 -5.32 -1.47
N ASN A 288 11.80 -4.56 -0.99
CA ASN A 288 11.91 -3.11 -1.17
C ASN A 288 10.71 -2.29 -0.70
N LYS A 289 9.91 -2.83 0.24
CA LYS A 289 8.78 -2.16 0.87
C LYS A 289 8.75 -2.44 2.38
N LYS A 290 8.35 -1.45 3.16
CA LYS A 290 8.19 -1.55 4.60
C LYS A 290 6.84 -1.02 5.06
N PHE A 291 6.41 -1.41 6.25
CA PHE A 291 5.14 -1.01 6.85
C PHE A 291 5.33 -0.62 8.32
N GLY A 292 4.28 -0.07 8.93
CA GLY A 292 4.27 0.24 10.36
C GLY A 292 5.10 1.48 10.72
N GLY A 293 5.78 1.46 11.86
CA GLY A 293 6.56 2.59 12.36
C GLY A 293 5.72 3.63 13.12
N PHE A 294 6.36 4.74 13.48
CA PHE A 294 5.77 5.77 14.33
C PHE A 294 5.97 7.16 13.71
N CYS A 295 4.88 7.93 13.62
CA CYS A 295 4.92 9.32 13.21
C CYS A 295 4.24 10.17 14.28
N ILE A 296 4.97 11.08 14.90
CA ILE A 296 4.49 11.93 15.98
C ILE A 296 4.59 13.38 15.51
N GLY A 297 3.52 14.13 15.61
CA GLY A 297 3.49 15.54 15.21
C GLY A 297 2.71 16.39 16.21
N ASN A 298 3.07 17.66 16.33
CA ASN A 298 2.18 18.61 16.95
C ASN A 298 0.90 18.72 16.09
N LYS A 299 1.12 18.71 14.75
CA LYS A 299 0.07 18.57 13.74
C LYS A 299 0.55 17.63 12.63
N ILE A 300 -0.34 16.75 12.15
CA ILE A 300 -0.09 15.92 10.97
C ILE A 300 -1.16 16.26 9.92
N ALA A 301 -0.74 16.61 8.71
CA ALA A 301 -1.67 16.94 7.63
C ALA A 301 -2.66 15.78 7.40
N PRO A 302 -3.98 16.03 7.31
CA PRO A 302 -4.99 14.96 7.38
C PRO A 302 -4.82 13.84 6.36
N ILE A 303 -4.49 14.18 5.11
CA ILE A 303 -4.30 13.17 4.06
C ILE A 303 -2.98 12.39 4.30
N PHE A 304 -1.94 13.05 4.81
CA PHE A 304 -0.70 12.39 5.17
C PHE A 304 -0.90 11.43 6.36
N PHE A 305 -1.67 11.85 7.36
CA PHE A 305 -2.08 11.00 8.48
C PHE A 305 -2.75 9.71 7.99
N ASN A 306 -3.73 9.85 7.09
CA ASN A 306 -4.43 8.70 6.51
C ASN A 306 -3.48 7.80 5.71
N THR A 307 -2.50 8.36 4.98
CA THR A 307 -1.53 7.58 4.22
C THR A 307 -0.58 6.80 5.14
N MET A 308 -0.21 7.37 6.29
CA MET A 308 0.54 6.66 7.33
C MET A 308 -0.29 5.51 7.93
N GLU A 309 -1.58 5.75 8.22
CA GLU A 309 -2.50 4.73 8.71
C GLU A 309 -2.70 3.59 7.69
N ASP A 310 -2.85 3.91 6.40
CA ASP A 310 -2.95 2.92 5.31
C ASP A 310 -1.74 1.99 5.26
N SER A 311 -0.58 2.50 5.65
CA SER A 311 0.69 1.77 5.70
C SER A 311 0.97 1.13 7.07
N GLY A 312 0.01 1.11 7.98
CA GLY A 312 0.09 0.48 9.31
C GLY A 312 0.95 1.23 10.33
N ALA A 313 1.29 2.49 10.07
CA ALA A 313 2.03 3.30 11.03
C ALA A 313 1.12 3.85 12.13
N LEU A 314 1.65 3.95 13.35
CA LEU A 314 0.98 4.61 14.46
C LEU A 314 1.27 6.12 14.39
N ALA A 315 0.29 6.88 13.90
CA ALA A 315 0.34 8.33 13.81
C ALA A 315 -0.29 8.96 15.07
N ILE A 316 0.44 9.85 15.74
CA ILE A 316 0.04 10.49 17.01
C ILE A 316 0.17 12.01 16.87
N GLU A 317 -0.87 12.76 17.19
CA GLU A 317 -0.81 14.21 17.35
C GLU A 317 -0.68 14.55 18.84
N MET A 318 0.44 15.20 19.19
CA MET A 318 0.74 15.67 20.54
C MET A 318 1.80 16.78 20.52
N PRO A 319 1.90 17.63 21.55
CA PRO A 319 3.01 18.59 21.70
C PRO A 319 4.39 17.91 21.62
N VAL A 320 5.27 18.46 20.77
CA VAL A 320 6.60 17.86 20.48
C VAL A 320 7.76 18.86 20.65
N GLU A 321 7.49 20.06 21.11
CA GLU A 321 8.46 21.17 21.19
C GLU A 321 9.65 20.85 22.10
N GLU A 322 9.41 20.11 23.19
CA GLU A 322 10.46 19.73 24.15
C GLU A 322 11.26 18.49 23.74
N LEU A 323 10.80 17.77 22.70
CA LEU A 323 11.47 16.55 22.23
C LEU A 323 12.75 16.86 21.46
N LYS A 324 13.79 16.05 21.69
CA LYS A 324 15.11 16.21 21.08
C LYS A 324 15.49 15.01 20.23
N MET A 325 16.40 15.23 19.30
CA MET A 325 17.02 14.18 18.49
C MET A 325 17.64 13.10 19.39
N GLY A 326 17.32 11.84 19.15
CA GLY A 326 17.84 10.69 19.88
C GLY A 326 17.32 10.52 21.31
N GLN A 327 16.30 11.29 21.70
CA GLN A 327 15.64 11.14 22.98
C GLN A 327 14.76 9.90 23.02
N LEU A 328 14.88 9.12 24.10
CA LEU A 328 13.99 7.99 24.36
C LEU A 328 12.71 8.46 25.04
N ILE A 329 11.57 7.99 24.52
CA ILE A 329 10.25 8.20 25.08
C ILE A 329 9.46 6.89 25.15
N ASP A 330 8.55 6.80 26.10
CA ASP A 330 7.65 5.66 26.29
C ASP A 330 6.23 6.05 25.89
N ILE A 331 5.70 5.38 24.88
CA ILE A 331 4.34 5.56 24.34
C ILE A 331 3.44 4.49 24.94
N TYR A 332 2.27 4.89 25.45
CA TYR A 332 1.23 4.01 25.98
C TYR A 332 -0.03 4.13 25.09
N PRO A 333 -0.12 3.35 24.01
CA PRO A 333 -1.11 3.58 22.96
C PRO A 333 -2.56 3.41 23.42
N TYR A 334 -2.83 2.47 24.33
CA TYR A 334 -4.18 2.23 24.87
C TYR A 334 -4.62 3.28 25.87
N GLN A 335 -3.67 3.94 26.54
CA GLN A 335 -3.93 4.97 27.55
C GLN A 335 -3.92 6.39 26.95
N GLY A 336 -3.40 6.55 25.74
CA GLY A 336 -3.25 7.83 25.08
C GLY A 336 -2.30 8.78 25.81
N LEU A 337 -1.14 8.28 26.25
CA LEU A 337 -0.14 9.10 26.94
C LEU A 337 1.30 8.74 26.53
N THR A 338 2.19 9.71 26.69
CA THR A 338 3.63 9.57 26.45
C THR A 338 4.40 10.11 27.64
N LYS A 339 5.41 9.35 28.09
CA LYS A 339 6.31 9.71 29.20
C LYS A 339 7.76 9.76 28.73
N TYR A 340 8.61 10.46 29.49
CA TYR A 340 10.06 10.32 29.35
C TYR A 340 10.47 8.89 29.74
N HIS A 341 11.40 8.32 28.97
CA HIS A 341 11.85 6.96 29.20
C HIS A 341 12.46 6.80 30.60
N ASN A 342 12.12 5.69 31.26
CA ASN A 342 12.53 5.39 32.66
C ASN A 342 12.15 6.50 33.67
N SER A 343 11.06 7.22 33.42
CA SER A 343 10.59 8.30 34.28
C SER A 343 9.06 8.30 34.37
N GLU A 344 8.52 8.68 35.53
CA GLU A 344 7.08 8.92 35.67
C GLU A 344 6.65 10.29 35.11
N LYS A 345 7.62 11.13 34.70
CA LYS A 345 7.32 12.45 34.14
C LYS A 345 6.57 12.33 32.84
N LEU A 346 5.36 12.89 32.82
CA LEU A 346 4.50 12.95 31.66
C LEU A 346 5.04 13.96 30.65
N ILE A 347 5.11 13.58 29.35
CA ILE A 347 5.32 14.49 28.23
C ILE A 347 3.96 15.03 27.79
N SER A 348 3.02 14.15 27.46
CA SER A 348 1.70 14.56 26.99
C SER A 348 0.64 13.47 27.21
N LYS A 349 -0.60 13.91 27.36
CA LYS A 349 -1.80 13.09 27.12
C LYS A 349 -2.37 13.48 25.78
N TRP A 350 -2.77 12.48 24.99
CA TRP A 350 -3.31 12.66 23.66
C TRP A 350 -4.46 11.69 23.42
N LYS A 351 -5.22 11.93 22.37
CA LYS A 351 -6.33 11.09 21.99
C LYS A 351 -6.15 10.64 20.56
N LEU A 352 -6.31 9.35 20.30
CA LEU A 352 -6.35 8.82 18.95
C LEU A 352 -7.51 9.45 18.17
N LYS A 353 -7.30 9.77 16.90
CA LYS A 353 -8.39 10.24 16.00
C LYS A 353 -9.51 9.21 15.94
N SER A 354 -9.17 7.94 15.99
CA SER A 354 -10.12 6.84 16.08
C SER A 354 -9.51 5.68 16.88
N PRO A 355 -10.28 5.02 17.77
CA PRO A 355 -9.80 3.81 18.46
C PRO A 355 -9.49 2.66 17.48
N VAL A 356 -10.11 2.63 16.29
CA VAL A 356 -9.86 1.64 15.24
C VAL A 356 -8.44 1.75 14.66
N LEU A 357 -7.73 2.85 14.90
CA LEU A 357 -6.31 2.99 14.50
C LEU A 357 -5.44 1.87 15.10
N LEU A 358 -5.71 1.42 16.31
CA LEU A 358 -4.98 0.31 16.94
C LEU A 358 -5.18 -1.00 16.18
N ASP A 359 -6.40 -1.27 15.72
CA ASP A 359 -6.70 -2.42 14.86
C ASP A 359 -6.03 -2.26 13.48
N SER A 360 -6.03 -1.04 12.91
CA SER A 360 -5.35 -0.75 11.65
C SER A 360 -3.85 -1.08 11.73
N VAL A 361 -3.19 -0.66 12.82
CA VAL A 361 -1.77 -0.97 13.05
C VAL A 361 -1.55 -2.48 13.19
N ARG A 362 -2.38 -3.18 13.99
CA ARG A 362 -2.32 -4.63 14.16
C ARG A 362 -2.54 -5.39 12.85
N ALA A 363 -3.47 -4.94 12.01
CA ALA A 363 -3.74 -5.53 10.70
C ALA A 363 -2.63 -5.29 9.67
N GLY A 364 -1.66 -4.41 9.96
CA GLY A 364 -0.61 -4.00 9.03
C GLY A 364 -1.05 -2.90 8.06
N GLY A 365 -2.15 -2.18 8.38
CA GLY A 365 -2.68 -1.04 7.65
C GLY A 365 -4.21 -1.02 7.62
N ARG A 366 -4.76 0.18 7.45
CA ARG A 366 -6.22 0.39 7.38
C ARG A 366 -6.85 -0.38 6.22
N ILE A 367 -6.21 -0.42 5.07
CA ILE A 367 -6.70 -1.13 3.89
C ILE A 367 -6.80 -2.63 4.18
N ASN A 368 -5.77 -3.23 4.77
CA ASN A 368 -5.78 -4.63 5.17
C ASN A 368 -6.90 -4.94 6.18
N LEU A 369 -7.11 -4.03 7.15
CA LEU A 369 -8.19 -4.17 8.13
C LEU A 369 -9.56 -4.20 7.45
N ILE A 370 -9.83 -3.30 6.51
CA ILE A 370 -11.11 -3.21 5.80
C ILE A 370 -11.36 -4.47 4.97
N ILE A 371 -10.37 -4.89 4.17
CA ILE A 371 -10.48 -6.11 3.33
C ILE A 371 -10.70 -7.33 4.21
N GLY A 372 -9.91 -7.49 5.26
CA GLY A 372 -10.03 -8.64 6.17
C GLY A 372 -11.36 -8.66 6.93
N LYS A 373 -11.85 -7.50 7.41
CA LYS A 373 -13.19 -7.41 8.02
C LYS A 373 -14.30 -7.79 7.03
N SER A 374 -14.20 -7.35 5.78
CA SER A 374 -15.15 -7.73 4.73
C SER A 374 -15.12 -9.24 4.47
N LEU A 375 -13.93 -9.84 4.38
CA LEU A 375 -13.75 -11.28 4.23
C LEU A 375 -14.35 -12.05 5.42
N THR A 376 -14.05 -11.62 6.64
CA THR A 376 -14.61 -12.20 7.88
C THR A 376 -16.13 -12.18 7.85
N LYS A 377 -16.73 -11.02 7.54
CA LYS A 377 -18.19 -10.90 7.46
C LYS A 377 -18.80 -11.82 6.40
N LYS A 378 -18.21 -11.87 5.19
CA LYS A 378 -18.68 -12.79 4.14
C LYS A 378 -18.65 -14.26 4.61
N ALA A 379 -17.59 -14.66 5.30
CA ALA A 379 -17.47 -16.01 5.84
C ALA A 379 -18.51 -16.31 6.94
N GLN A 380 -18.76 -15.35 7.85
CA GLN A 380 -19.81 -15.44 8.87
C GLN A 380 -21.21 -15.57 8.24
N ASP A 381 -21.50 -14.74 7.23
CA ASP A 381 -22.78 -14.76 6.50
C ASP A 381 -22.99 -16.10 5.76
N THR A 382 -21.93 -16.68 5.20
CA THR A 382 -21.98 -18.00 4.51
C THR A 382 -22.23 -19.13 5.51
N LEU A 383 -21.56 -19.13 6.65
CA LEU A 383 -21.68 -20.17 7.66
C LEU A 383 -22.96 -20.04 8.50
N LYS A 384 -23.55 -18.84 8.58
CA LYS A 384 -24.76 -18.55 9.38
C LYS A 384 -24.64 -18.92 10.85
N LEU A 385 -23.45 -18.79 11.41
CA LEU A 385 -23.13 -19.06 12.81
C LEU A 385 -22.88 -17.74 13.57
N SER A 386 -22.98 -17.78 14.89
CA SER A 386 -22.60 -16.65 15.75
C SER A 386 -21.10 -16.71 16.04
N PHE A 387 -20.42 -15.61 15.87
CA PHE A 387 -18.98 -15.47 16.09
C PHE A 387 -18.69 -14.34 17.09
N PRO A 388 -17.60 -14.42 17.85
CA PRO A 388 -17.23 -13.37 18.79
C PRO A 388 -16.85 -12.08 18.07
N GLN A 389 -17.16 -10.95 18.70
CA GLN A 389 -16.70 -9.63 18.22
C GLN A 389 -15.21 -9.46 18.56
N VAL A 390 -14.36 -9.40 17.55
CA VAL A 390 -12.89 -9.28 17.72
C VAL A 390 -12.35 -7.90 17.36
N PHE A 391 -13.10 -7.11 16.59
CA PHE A 391 -12.67 -5.80 16.11
C PHE A 391 -13.22 -4.69 16.99
N ILE A 392 -12.43 -3.63 17.14
CA ILE A 392 -12.89 -2.40 17.78
C ILE A 392 -13.96 -1.76 16.89
N GLU A 393 -15.14 -1.54 17.45
CA GLU A 393 -16.22 -0.84 16.76
C GLU A 393 -16.14 0.67 17.01
N ARG A 394 -16.40 1.43 15.96
CA ARG A 394 -16.67 2.87 16.11
C ARG A 394 -18.10 3.02 16.64
N LYS A 395 -18.28 3.91 17.60
CA LYS A 395 -19.63 4.29 18.05
C LYS A 395 -20.33 4.99 16.89
N ILE A 396 -21.31 4.32 16.30
CA ILE A 396 -22.21 4.93 15.34
C ILE A 396 -23.21 5.77 16.12
N SER A 397 -23.45 7.00 15.67
CA SER A 397 -24.50 7.85 16.24
C SER A 397 -25.86 7.21 15.94
N ASN A 398 -26.55 6.72 16.96
CA ASN A 398 -27.93 6.20 16.84
C ASN A 398 -28.98 7.32 16.71
N LYS A 399 -28.57 8.54 16.36
CA LYS A 399 -29.49 9.65 16.14
C LYS A 399 -30.15 9.47 14.78
N ASN A 400 -31.37 8.94 14.77
CA ASN A 400 -32.23 9.07 13.60
C ASN A 400 -32.56 10.57 13.41
N LYS A 401 -31.98 11.14 12.38
CA LYS A 401 -32.35 12.49 11.94
C LYS A 401 -33.37 12.35 10.81
N GLU A 402 -34.42 13.11 10.85
CA GLU A 402 -35.41 13.12 9.76
C GLU A 402 -34.89 13.92 8.56
N ASP A 403 -34.03 14.92 8.83
CA ASP A 403 -33.49 15.83 7.81
C ASP A 403 -31.96 15.63 7.61
N TYR A 404 -31.59 15.17 6.42
CA TYR A 404 -30.21 15.05 5.98
C TYR A 404 -29.89 16.16 4.97
N THR A 405 -28.65 16.66 4.99
CA THR A 405 -28.14 17.52 3.92
C THR A 405 -28.03 16.74 2.60
N LEU A 406 -27.93 17.43 1.47
CA LEU A 406 -27.77 16.77 0.17
C LEU A 406 -26.54 15.85 0.14
N ALA A 407 -25.40 16.29 0.67
CA ALA A 407 -24.19 15.48 0.76
C ALA A 407 -24.41 14.21 1.60
N GLN A 408 -25.09 14.33 2.75
CA GLN A 408 -25.41 13.19 3.62
C GLN A 408 -26.35 12.18 2.93
N LYS A 409 -27.28 12.66 2.10
CA LYS A 409 -28.19 11.81 1.30
C LYS A 409 -27.46 11.08 0.19
N ILE A 410 -26.57 11.77 -0.55
CA ILE A 410 -25.79 11.17 -1.64
C ILE A 410 -24.87 10.07 -1.09
N VAL A 411 -24.14 10.35 0.00
CA VAL A 411 -23.30 9.33 0.66
C VAL A 411 -24.18 8.21 1.24
N GLY A 412 -25.32 8.54 1.84
CA GLY A 412 -26.28 7.55 2.33
C GLY A 412 -26.76 6.61 1.24
N LYS A 413 -27.17 7.15 0.09
CA LYS A 413 -27.57 6.35 -1.10
C LYS A 413 -26.46 5.38 -1.52
N ALA A 414 -25.20 5.86 -1.56
CA ALA A 414 -24.04 5.04 -1.88
C ALA A 414 -23.73 3.95 -0.83
N CYS A 415 -24.29 4.08 0.38
CA CYS A 415 -24.24 3.11 1.47
C CYS A 415 -25.52 2.28 1.63
N ASN A 416 -26.49 2.36 0.71
CA ASN A 416 -27.83 1.78 0.84
C ASN A 416 -28.58 2.24 2.11
N LYS A 417 -28.41 3.52 2.50
CA LYS A 417 -29.05 4.17 3.66
C LYS A 417 -29.76 5.46 3.22
N LYS A 418 -30.69 5.95 4.04
CA LYS A 418 -31.35 7.25 3.82
C LYS A 418 -30.39 8.44 3.92
N GLY A 419 -29.37 8.33 4.75
CA GLY A 419 -28.34 9.34 4.96
C GLY A 419 -27.27 8.83 5.92
N VAL A 420 -26.15 9.56 6.00
CA VAL A 420 -25.03 9.30 6.92
C VAL A 420 -24.75 10.57 7.70
N LEU A 421 -24.65 10.50 9.02
CA LEU A 421 -24.39 11.65 9.89
C LEU A 421 -22.89 11.99 9.97
N PRO A 422 -22.53 13.25 10.22
CA PRO A 422 -21.14 13.64 10.47
C PRO A 422 -20.51 12.81 11.60
N GLY A 423 -19.28 12.37 11.37
CA GLY A 423 -18.53 11.50 12.29
C GLY A 423 -18.85 10.01 12.17
N ASP A 424 -19.90 9.62 11.43
CA ASP A 424 -20.17 8.22 11.18
C ASP A 424 -19.22 7.67 10.12
N TYR A 425 -18.61 6.52 10.42
CA TYR A 425 -17.84 5.76 9.44
C TYR A 425 -18.78 5.02 8.48
N CYS A 426 -18.46 5.07 7.20
CA CYS A 426 -19.17 4.33 6.17
C CYS A 426 -18.23 3.94 5.02
N GLU A 427 -18.69 3.00 4.21
CA GLU A 427 -18.01 2.49 3.03
C GLU A 427 -18.92 2.66 1.80
N PRO A 428 -19.10 3.90 1.30
CA PRO A 428 -19.94 4.16 0.14
C PRO A 428 -19.37 3.54 -1.12
N THR A 429 -20.25 3.05 -1.99
CA THR A 429 -19.89 2.61 -3.34
C THR A 429 -19.45 3.81 -4.17
N VAL A 430 -18.32 3.69 -4.86
CA VAL A 430 -17.81 4.68 -5.81
C VAL A 430 -18.07 4.24 -7.24
N THR A 431 -18.59 5.15 -8.05
CA THR A 431 -18.87 4.89 -9.47
C THR A 431 -17.73 5.33 -10.38
N SER A 432 -16.94 6.32 -9.95
CA SER A 432 -15.89 6.92 -10.80
C SER A 432 -14.59 7.08 -10.04
N VAL A 433 -13.51 6.60 -10.65
CA VAL A 433 -12.14 6.70 -10.12
C VAL A 433 -11.24 7.32 -11.19
N GLY A 434 -10.60 8.45 -10.86
CA GLY A 434 -9.68 9.16 -11.73
C GLY A 434 -8.22 8.97 -11.32
N SER A 435 -7.36 8.65 -12.27
CA SER A 435 -5.91 8.62 -12.09
C SER A 435 -5.23 9.45 -13.18
N GLN A 436 -4.06 9.99 -12.90
CA GLN A 436 -3.29 10.80 -13.84
C GLN A 436 -1.79 10.40 -13.80
N ASP A 437 -1.04 10.81 -14.79
CA ASP A 437 0.31 10.35 -15.09
C ASP A 437 1.34 10.55 -13.96
N THR A 438 1.21 11.58 -13.13
CA THR A 438 2.13 11.79 -12.00
C THR A 438 1.82 10.92 -10.77
N THR A 439 0.61 10.37 -10.68
CA THR A 439 0.18 9.45 -9.62
C THR A 439 -0.10 8.03 -10.12
N GLY A 440 -0.28 7.86 -11.42
CA GLY A 440 -0.61 6.60 -12.08
C GLY A 440 0.38 5.46 -11.82
N PRO A 441 1.70 5.68 -11.90
CA PRO A 441 2.68 4.65 -11.55
C PRO A 441 2.53 4.15 -10.11
N MET A 442 2.36 5.06 -9.14
CA MET A 442 2.13 4.68 -7.74
C MET A 442 0.78 3.96 -7.54
N THR A 443 -0.28 4.42 -8.24
CA THR A 443 -1.58 3.74 -8.22
C THR A 443 -1.48 2.33 -8.80
N ARG A 444 -0.72 2.15 -9.90
CA ARG A 444 -0.41 0.84 -10.48
C ARG A 444 0.27 -0.08 -9.49
N ASP A 445 1.27 0.41 -8.77
CA ASP A 445 2.01 -0.37 -7.80
C ASP A 445 1.12 -0.76 -6.60
N GLU A 446 0.25 0.14 -6.13
CA GLU A 446 -0.75 -0.17 -5.11
C GLU A 446 -1.80 -1.20 -5.60
N LEU A 447 -2.21 -1.13 -6.87
CA LEU A 447 -3.09 -2.13 -7.48
C LEU A 447 -2.43 -3.51 -7.57
N LYS A 448 -1.12 -3.55 -7.83
CA LYS A 448 -0.34 -4.79 -7.78
C LYS A 448 -0.27 -5.34 -6.36
N ASP A 449 -0.02 -4.50 -5.37
CA ASP A 449 -0.01 -4.87 -3.95
C ASP A 449 -1.37 -5.39 -3.47
N LEU A 450 -2.46 -4.82 -3.97
CA LEU A 450 -3.83 -5.28 -3.72
C LEU A 450 -4.20 -6.54 -4.52
N ALA A 451 -3.28 -7.08 -5.30
CA ALA A 451 -3.53 -8.22 -6.18
C ALA A 451 -4.74 -8.04 -7.11
N CYS A 452 -4.97 -6.81 -7.58
CA CYS A 452 -6.11 -6.44 -8.41
C CYS A 452 -5.95 -6.98 -9.83
N LEU A 453 -6.79 -7.93 -10.22
CA LEU A 453 -6.87 -8.49 -11.58
C LEU A 453 -7.96 -7.84 -12.42
N GLY A 454 -8.92 -7.15 -11.82
CA GLY A 454 -10.01 -6.43 -12.49
C GLY A 454 -10.56 -5.33 -11.59
N PHE A 455 -11.10 -4.27 -12.19
CA PHE A 455 -11.73 -3.18 -11.45
C PHE A 455 -13.18 -3.51 -11.10
N SER A 456 -13.59 -3.13 -9.88
CA SER A 456 -14.96 -3.22 -9.39
C SER A 456 -15.71 -1.88 -9.45
N ALA A 457 -15.01 -0.75 -9.56
CA ALA A 457 -15.65 0.54 -9.81
C ALA A 457 -16.12 0.62 -11.27
N ASP A 458 -17.32 1.21 -11.51
CA ASP A 458 -17.96 1.25 -12.84
C ASP A 458 -17.11 1.98 -13.88
N LEU A 459 -16.40 3.05 -13.48
CA LEU A 459 -15.52 3.83 -14.35
C LEU A 459 -14.19 4.06 -13.65
N VAL A 460 -13.13 3.44 -14.17
CA VAL A 460 -11.74 3.78 -13.81
C VAL A 460 -11.08 4.41 -15.02
N MET A 461 -10.61 5.65 -14.87
CA MET A 461 -10.03 6.42 -15.97
C MET A 461 -8.62 6.89 -15.62
N GLN A 462 -7.68 6.64 -16.54
CA GLN A 462 -6.29 7.11 -16.50
C GLN A 462 -6.08 8.20 -17.56
N SER A 463 -5.41 9.28 -17.21
CA SER A 463 -5.00 10.33 -18.14
C SER A 463 -3.50 10.63 -18.09
N PHE A 464 -3.01 11.39 -19.05
CA PHE A 464 -1.61 11.81 -19.20
C PHE A 464 -1.52 13.33 -19.36
N CYS A 465 -2.13 14.06 -18.44
CA CYS A 465 -2.34 15.50 -18.57
C CYS A 465 -1.19 16.37 -18.02
N HIS A 466 -0.25 15.82 -17.26
CA HIS A 466 0.84 16.57 -16.65
C HIS A 466 2.16 16.43 -17.41
N THR A 467 2.39 15.30 -18.07
CA THR A 467 3.67 14.99 -18.72
C THR A 467 3.59 14.93 -20.25
N ALA A 468 2.40 15.24 -20.83
CA ALA A 468 2.17 15.11 -22.26
C ALA A 468 3.03 16.05 -23.12
N ALA A 469 3.23 17.31 -22.66
CA ALA A 469 3.89 18.34 -23.48
C ALA A 469 5.42 18.20 -23.51
N TYR A 470 6.03 17.83 -22.38
CA TYR A 470 7.49 17.74 -22.22
C TYR A 470 7.85 16.47 -21.42
N PRO A 471 7.63 15.28 -21.99
CA PRO A 471 7.89 14.02 -21.27
C PRO A 471 9.40 13.80 -21.08
N LYS A 472 9.77 13.37 -19.86
CA LYS A 472 11.09 12.81 -19.58
C LYS A 472 11.12 11.33 -20.05
N PRO A 473 12.28 10.69 -20.18
CA PRO A 473 12.36 9.27 -20.55
C PRO A 473 11.48 8.34 -19.68
N VAL A 474 11.40 8.58 -18.38
CA VAL A 474 10.54 7.82 -17.46
C VAL A 474 9.05 8.02 -17.76
N ASP A 475 8.65 9.23 -18.18
CA ASP A 475 7.27 9.52 -18.56
C ASP A 475 6.89 8.79 -19.84
N VAL A 476 7.80 8.69 -20.81
CA VAL A 476 7.59 7.91 -22.03
C VAL A 476 7.36 6.42 -21.72
N ILE A 477 8.12 5.85 -20.79
CA ILE A 477 7.90 4.47 -20.30
C ILE A 477 6.50 4.36 -19.69
N THR A 478 6.10 5.32 -18.87
CA THR A 478 4.76 5.38 -18.28
C THR A 478 3.66 5.49 -19.34
N HIS A 479 3.84 6.36 -20.35
CA HIS A 479 2.91 6.52 -21.46
C HIS A 479 2.71 5.23 -22.26
N ASN A 480 3.73 4.40 -22.37
CA ASN A 480 3.68 3.14 -23.13
C ASN A 480 3.15 1.96 -22.31
N THR A 481 3.38 1.92 -20.99
CA THR A 481 3.08 0.73 -20.16
C THR A 481 1.80 0.84 -19.34
N LEU A 482 1.45 2.04 -18.88
CA LEU A 482 0.29 2.25 -18.02
C LEU A 482 -1.06 2.06 -18.73
N PRO A 483 -1.22 2.45 -20.02
CA PRO A 483 -2.48 2.23 -20.75
C PRO A 483 -2.90 0.77 -20.80
N GLU A 484 -1.99 -0.12 -21.16
CA GLU A 484 -2.26 -1.56 -21.22
C GLU A 484 -2.61 -2.12 -19.84
N PHE A 485 -1.88 -1.72 -18.80
CA PHE A 485 -2.16 -2.14 -17.43
C PHE A 485 -3.59 -1.79 -17.00
N ILE A 486 -4.07 -0.59 -17.31
CA ILE A 486 -5.41 -0.10 -16.96
C ILE A 486 -6.48 -0.82 -17.81
N SER A 487 -6.27 -0.90 -19.13
CA SER A 487 -7.24 -1.50 -20.05
C SER A 487 -7.43 -3.00 -19.79
N ASN A 488 -6.36 -3.73 -19.47
CA ASN A 488 -6.43 -5.16 -19.13
C ASN A 488 -7.22 -5.45 -17.84
N ARG A 489 -7.53 -4.40 -17.04
CA ARG A 489 -8.36 -4.48 -15.83
C ARG A 489 -9.76 -3.90 -16.01
N GLY A 490 -10.16 -3.59 -17.24
CA GLY A 490 -11.49 -3.04 -17.56
C GLY A 490 -11.58 -1.52 -17.42
N GLY A 491 -10.47 -0.81 -17.24
CA GLY A 491 -10.44 0.65 -17.18
C GLY A 491 -10.27 1.31 -18.55
N ILE A 492 -10.45 2.62 -18.59
CA ILE A 492 -10.26 3.48 -19.77
C ILE A 492 -8.95 4.24 -19.61
N SER A 493 -8.07 4.14 -20.60
CA SER A 493 -6.86 4.96 -20.65
C SER A 493 -6.94 5.96 -21.78
N LEU A 494 -6.80 7.23 -21.45
CA LEU A 494 -6.58 8.30 -22.42
C LEU A 494 -5.14 8.23 -22.94
N LYS A 495 -4.87 8.95 -24.04
CA LYS A 495 -3.51 9.11 -24.58
C LYS A 495 -2.92 10.46 -24.16
N PRO A 496 -1.59 10.61 -24.19
CA PRO A 496 -0.98 11.92 -24.05
C PRO A 496 -1.54 12.89 -25.11
N GLY A 497 -2.04 14.05 -24.67
CA GLY A 497 -2.68 15.03 -25.54
C GLY A 497 -4.20 14.96 -25.65
N ASP A 498 -4.86 13.91 -25.16
CA ASP A 498 -6.34 13.81 -25.18
C ASP A 498 -7.04 14.80 -24.24
N GLY A 499 -6.29 15.44 -23.34
CA GLY A 499 -6.78 16.45 -22.43
C GLY A 499 -6.64 16.05 -20.94
N ILE A 500 -7.14 16.94 -20.08
CA ILE A 500 -7.04 16.78 -18.63
C ILE A 500 -8.13 15.86 -18.07
N ILE A 501 -7.75 15.08 -17.05
CA ILE A 501 -8.63 14.10 -16.40
C ILE A 501 -9.95 14.73 -15.93
N HIS A 502 -9.91 15.94 -15.36
CA HIS A 502 -11.09 16.62 -14.83
C HIS A 502 -12.14 16.92 -15.90
N SER A 503 -11.71 17.33 -17.11
CA SER A 503 -12.63 17.60 -18.21
C SER A 503 -13.33 16.34 -18.69
N TRP A 504 -12.63 15.22 -18.70
CA TRP A 504 -13.21 13.92 -19.10
C TRP A 504 -14.14 13.36 -18.05
N LEU A 505 -13.71 13.31 -16.78
CA LEU A 505 -14.55 12.83 -15.68
C LEU A 505 -15.84 13.63 -15.58
N ASN A 506 -15.77 14.97 -15.64
CA ASN A 506 -16.95 15.83 -15.54
C ASN A 506 -17.97 15.63 -16.66
N ARG A 507 -17.58 15.06 -17.80
CA ARG A 507 -18.50 14.69 -18.89
C ARG A 507 -19.13 13.31 -18.71
N MET A 508 -18.51 12.45 -17.90
CA MET A 508 -18.92 11.06 -17.74
C MET A 508 -19.60 10.78 -16.39
N LEU A 509 -19.70 11.80 -15.53
CA LEU A 509 -20.36 11.66 -14.24
C LEU A 509 -21.87 11.51 -14.37
N LEU A 510 -22.42 10.67 -13.51
CA LEU A 510 -23.85 10.61 -13.26
C LEU A 510 -24.21 11.50 -12.07
N PRO A 511 -25.40 12.15 -12.07
CA PRO A 511 -25.88 12.93 -10.94
C PRO A 511 -25.97 12.07 -9.68
N ASP A 512 -25.72 12.72 -8.52
CA ASP A 512 -25.87 12.11 -7.18
C ASP A 512 -25.04 10.83 -7.00
N THR A 513 -23.90 10.75 -7.69
CA THR A 513 -22.91 9.66 -7.52
C THR A 513 -21.71 10.14 -6.73
N LEU A 514 -20.90 9.17 -6.30
CA LEU A 514 -19.70 9.40 -5.51
C LEU A 514 -18.49 8.85 -6.24
N GLY A 515 -17.36 9.58 -6.19
CA GLY A 515 -16.12 9.12 -6.77
C GLY A 515 -14.88 9.69 -6.09
N THR A 516 -13.73 9.25 -6.58
CA THR A 516 -12.42 9.67 -6.05
C THR A 516 -11.41 9.86 -7.17
N GLY A 517 -10.27 10.44 -6.84
CA GLY A 517 -9.15 10.56 -7.77
C GLY A 517 -7.84 10.93 -7.09
N GLY A 518 -6.75 10.60 -7.77
CA GLY A 518 -5.38 10.84 -7.29
C GLY A 518 -4.92 12.29 -7.38
N ASP A 519 -5.70 13.15 -8.03
CA ASP A 519 -5.41 14.56 -8.15
C ASP A 519 -6.17 15.37 -7.09
N SER A 520 -5.51 16.33 -6.43
CA SER A 520 -6.12 17.20 -5.43
C SER A 520 -7.25 18.09 -5.98
N HIS A 521 -7.30 18.27 -7.30
CA HIS A 521 -8.33 19.03 -8.01
C HIS A 521 -9.51 18.17 -8.50
N THR A 522 -9.58 16.89 -8.11
CA THR A 522 -10.73 16.04 -8.43
C THR A 522 -11.99 16.62 -7.78
N ARG A 523 -12.89 17.18 -8.59
CA ARG A 523 -14.13 17.82 -8.18
C ARG A 523 -15.25 17.42 -9.11
N PHE A 524 -16.35 16.98 -8.53
CA PHE A 524 -17.56 16.56 -9.28
C PHE A 524 -18.66 17.58 -9.12
N PRO A 525 -19.04 18.30 -10.18
CA PRO A 525 -20.00 19.40 -10.06
C PRO A 525 -21.43 18.94 -9.77
N ILE A 526 -21.78 17.70 -10.10
CA ILE A 526 -23.15 17.13 -9.95
C ILE A 526 -23.19 15.92 -9.00
N GLY A 527 -22.09 15.62 -8.34
CA GLY A 527 -21.95 14.52 -7.40
C GLY A 527 -21.03 14.89 -6.24
N ILE A 528 -20.44 13.89 -5.61
CA ILE A 528 -19.47 14.07 -4.54
C ILE A 528 -18.14 13.41 -4.95
N SER A 529 -17.05 14.12 -4.74
CA SER A 529 -15.71 13.58 -4.95
C SER A 529 -14.81 13.84 -3.76
N PHE A 530 -13.95 12.87 -3.48
CA PHE A 530 -12.92 12.94 -2.46
C PHE A 530 -11.56 12.71 -3.13
N PRO A 531 -10.68 13.72 -3.20
CA PRO A 531 -9.29 13.48 -3.60
C PRO A 531 -8.61 12.62 -2.53
N ALA A 532 -7.84 11.63 -2.99
CA ALA A 532 -7.21 10.65 -2.11
C ALA A 532 -5.77 10.35 -2.52
N GLY A 533 -5.00 9.73 -1.63
CA GLY A 533 -3.70 9.16 -1.95
C GLY A 533 -3.83 7.94 -2.88
N SER A 534 -2.75 7.59 -3.59
CA SER A 534 -2.72 6.50 -4.57
C SER A 534 -3.22 5.15 -4.01
N GLY A 535 -2.92 4.84 -2.75
CA GLY A 535 -3.38 3.61 -2.10
C GLY A 535 -4.90 3.54 -1.97
N LEU A 536 -5.55 4.63 -1.54
CA LEU A 536 -7.00 4.67 -1.42
C LEU A 536 -7.71 4.76 -2.78
N VAL A 537 -7.08 5.41 -3.77
CA VAL A 537 -7.56 5.43 -5.17
C VAL A 537 -7.50 4.01 -5.77
N ALA A 538 -6.40 3.30 -5.55
CA ALA A 538 -6.24 1.90 -5.97
C ALA A 538 -7.27 0.98 -5.27
N PHE A 539 -7.47 1.16 -3.97
CA PHE A 539 -8.48 0.43 -3.21
C PHE A 539 -9.89 0.67 -3.78
N ALA A 540 -10.24 1.92 -4.05
CA ALA A 540 -11.53 2.28 -4.63
C ALA A 540 -11.73 1.68 -6.03
N ALA A 541 -10.69 1.68 -6.88
CA ALA A 541 -10.74 1.05 -8.19
C ALA A 541 -10.93 -0.48 -8.09
N ALA A 542 -10.17 -1.13 -7.19
CA ALA A 542 -10.18 -2.57 -7.02
C ALA A 542 -11.46 -3.11 -6.38
N THR A 543 -12.05 -2.37 -5.44
CA THR A 543 -13.18 -2.87 -4.60
C THR A 543 -14.51 -2.19 -4.89
N GLY A 544 -14.52 -1.08 -5.62
CA GLY A 544 -15.71 -0.28 -5.86
C GLY A 544 -16.25 0.47 -4.64
N VAL A 545 -15.49 0.52 -3.53
CA VAL A 545 -15.89 1.22 -2.31
C VAL A 545 -14.78 2.15 -1.80
N MET A 546 -15.15 3.17 -1.04
CA MET A 546 -14.21 4.11 -0.44
C MET A 546 -14.50 4.29 1.05
N PRO A 547 -13.59 3.94 1.96
CA PRO A 547 -13.79 4.17 3.38
C PRO A 547 -13.81 5.67 3.69
N LEU A 548 -14.84 6.12 4.37
CA LEU A 548 -15.09 7.51 4.64
C LEU A 548 -15.61 7.69 6.08
N GLU A 549 -15.09 8.67 6.79
CA GLU A 549 -15.78 9.27 7.93
C GLU A 549 -16.53 10.49 7.42
N MET A 550 -17.86 10.49 7.57
CA MET A 550 -18.70 11.55 7.00
C MET A 550 -18.32 12.92 7.58
N PRO A 551 -17.88 13.87 6.76
CA PRO A 551 -17.54 15.20 7.23
C PRO A 551 -18.79 16.03 7.55
N GLU A 552 -18.60 17.10 8.34
CA GLU A 552 -19.63 18.10 8.53
C GLU A 552 -19.91 18.85 7.22
N SER A 553 -21.19 19.16 6.99
CA SER A 553 -21.61 19.96 5.83
C SER A 553 -21.63 21.43 6.21
N VAL A 554 -20.96 22.27 5.43
CA VAL A 554 -20.97 23.73 5.59
C VAL A 554 -21.78 24.34 4.45
N LEU A 555 -22.82 25.11 4.79
CA LEU A 555 -23.61 25.87 3.80
C LEU A 555 -22.90 27.18 3.47
N VAL A 556 -22.47 27.32 2.23
CA VAL A 556 -21.98 28.60 1.68
C VAL A 556 -23.10 29.24 0.87
N ARG A 557 -23.59 30.38 1.29
CA ARG A 557 -24.64 31.15 0.61
C ARG A 557 -24.03 32.43 0.05
N PHE A 558 -24.09 32.58 -1.27
CA PHE A 558 -23.78 33.84 -1.93
C PHE A 558 -25.03 34.69 -2.03
N THR A 559 -24.90 35.99 -1.72
CA THR A 559 -26.00 36.98 -1.79
C THR A 559 -25.49 38.23 -2.47
N GLY A 560 -26.39 38.93 -3.21
CA GLY A 560 -26.04 40.12 -3.99
C GLY A 560 -25.51 39.79 -5.39
N GLU A 561 -24.90 40.75 -6.03
CA GLU A 561 -24.38 40.67 -7.38
C GLU A 561 -22.85 40.75 -7.38
N ILE A 562 -22.22 40.08 -8.35
CA ILE A 562 -20.78 40.15 -8.54
C ILE A 562 -20.41 41.55 -9.03
N GLN A 563 -19.52 42.21 -8.30
CA GLN A 563 -19.09 43.58 -8.65
C GLN A 563 -18.16 43.56 -9.89
N PRO A 564 -18.14 44.64 -10.69
CA PRO A 564 -17.22 44.76 -11.80
C PRO A 564 -15.77 44.52 -11.38
N GLY A 565 -15.03 43.71 -12.15
CA GLY A 565 -13.65 43.31 -11.86
C GLY A 565 -13.49 42.12 -10.94
N ILE A 566 -14.56 41.62 -10.32
CA ILE A 566 -14.56 40.36 -9.53
C ILE A 566 -14.94 39.19 -10.44
N THR A 567 -14.18 38.13 -10.34
CA THR A 567 -14.39 36.89 -11.11
C THR A 567 -14.85 35.75 -10.22
N LEU A 568 -15.33 34.66 -10.82
CA LEU A 568 -15.66 33.43 -10.07
C LEU A 568 -14.43 32.87 -9.34
N ARG A 569 -13.21 33.09 -9.85
CA ARG A 569 -11.98 32.69 -9.18
C ARG A 569 -11.79 33.42 -7.84
N ASP A 570 -12.08 34.70 -7.80
CA ASP A 570 -12.00 35.49 -6.55
C ASP A 570 -12.98 34.96 -5.51
N LEU A 571 -14.21 34.61 -5.90
CA LEU A 571 -15.20 33.99 -5.02
C LEU A 571 -14.72 32.63 -4.50
N VAL A 572 -14.17 31.77 -5.37
CA VAL A 572 -13.66 30.46 -4.98
C VAL A 572 -12.49 30.58 -4.00
N HIS A 573 -11.60 31.57 -4.17
CA HIS A 573 -10.50 31.83 -3.24
C HIS A 573 -10.98 32.43 -1.91
N ALA A 574 -12.07 33.21 -1.94
CA ALA A 574 -12.65 33.77 -0.73
C ALA A 574 -13.25 32.70 0.20
N ILE A 575 -13.80 31.59 -0.35
CA ILE A 575 -14.42 30.53 0.46
C ILE A 575 -13.45 29.95 1.50
N PRO A 576 -12.25 29.42 1.15
CA PRO A 576 -11.32 28.88 2.13
C PRO A 576 -10.78 29.95 3.08
N TYR A 577 -10.60 31.20 2.61
CA TYR A 577 -10.19 32.30 3.46
C TYR A 577 -11.20 32.56 4.58
N TYR A 578 -12.48 32.72 4.23
CA TYR A 578 -13.53 32.93 5.22
C TYR A 578 -13.75 31.72 6.11
N ALA A 579 -13.72 30.52 5.55
CA ALA A 579 -13.85 29.28 6.32
C ALA A 579 -12.72 29.14 7.37
N LYS A 580 -11.47 29.47 7.00
CA LYS A 580 -10.35 29.53 7.94
C LYS A 580 -10.56 30.59 9.02
N LYS A 581 -10.99 31.82 8.63
CA LYS A 581 -11.24 32.91 9.55
C LYS A 581 -12.36 32.57 10.56
N GLN A 582 -13.34 31.76 10.16
CA GLN A 582 -14.45 31.29 11.00
C GLN A 582 -14.10 30.02 11.81
N GLY A 583 -12.87 29.49 11.68
CA GLY A 583 -12.48 28.25 12.36
C GLY A 583 -13.16 26.98 11.82
N LEU A 584 -13.70 27.02 10.59
CA LEU A 584 -14.37 25.88 9.94
C LEU A 584 -13.39 24.95 9.22
N LEU A 585 -12.16 25.39 8.98
CA LEU A 585 -11.08 24.59 8.43
C LEU A 585 -10.06 24.31 9.55
N THR A 586 -9.89 23.03 9.86
CA THR A 586 -8.93 22.55 10.87
C THR A 586 -7.65 22.07 10.21
#